data_0d8e7a1a67ed2f29b85002b98aad5eba
#
_entry.id   0d8e7a1a67ed2f29b85002b98aad5eba
#
_cell.length_a   1.000
_cell.length_b   1.000
_cell.length_c   1.000
_cell.angle_alpha   90.00
_cell.angle_beta   90.00
_cell.angle_gamma   90.00
#
_symmetry.space_group_name_H-M   'P 1'
#
loop_
_entity.id
_entity.type
_entity.pdbx_description
1 polymer ?
#
loop_
_entity_poly.entity_id
_entity_poly.type
_entity_poly.pdbx_seq_one_letter_code
_entity_poly.pdbx_strand_id
1 'polypeptide(L)'
;LGKIQKPIFYYHATSTGDLEEIQEKTKKLDNIAKDIKNPNVIYRFDVFKNTSHYSLVAEAIPSAFYFIFNGYQPISKLEFNEKILKLESGYAQYLIDKYDYIEKKIGIKMQPRMSDFKAIEAAILKNKAYDEFQLLAEYSDKQYPKTMLGTYQRGMYFEKIGDSKRAVKEYMRAYTQ
;
A
#
# COMPACT_ATOMS: atom_id res chain seq x y z
N LEU A 1 -13.17 7.33 -20.65
CA LEU A 1 -12.08 6.97 -19.73
C LEU A 1 -10.70 7.32 -20.32
N GLY A 2 -10.45 7.14 -21.63
CA GLY A 2 -9.13 7.42 -22.23
C GLY A 2 -8.61 8.86 -22.09
N LYS A 3 -9.48 9.86 -21.91
CA LYS A 3 -9.14 11.29 -21.78
C LYS A 3 -9.01 11.77 -20.33
N ILE A 4 -9.08 10.89 -19.34
CA ILE A 4 -9.01 11.24 -17.92
C ILE A 4 -7.59 11.69 -17.57
N GLN A 5 -7.47 12.90 -17.02
CA GLN A 5 -6.18 13.51 -16.65
C GLN A 5 -5.87 13.41 -15.15
N LYS A 6 -6.88 13.22 -14.30
CA LYS A 6 -6.72 13.06 -12.86
C LYS A 6 -7.05 11.62 -12.46
N PRO A 7 -6.42 11.07 -11.43
CA PRO A 7 -6.74 9.74 -10.94
C PRO A 7 -8.22 9.61 -10.58
N ILE A 8 -8.85 8.57 -11.09
CA ILE A 8 -10.21 8.18 -10.74
C ILE A 8 -10.28 6.69 -10.42
N PHE A 9 -11.10 6.33 -9.47
CA PHE A 9 -11.54 4.96 -9.25
C PHE A 9 -12.86 4.75 -9.99
N TYR A 10 -12.88 3.79 -10.89
CA TYR A 10 -14.08 3.42 -11.62
C TYR A 10 -14.45 1.99 -11.30
N TYR A 11 -15.55 1.84 -10.57
CA TYR A 11 -16.07 0.56 -10.14
C TYR A 11 -17.48 0.35 -10.72
N HIS A 12 -17.74 -0.83 -11.28
CA HIS A 12 -19.09 -1.26 -11.54
C HIS A 12 -19.24 -2.75 -11.27
N ALA A 13 -20.46 -3.21 -11.11
CA ALA A 13 -20.78 -4.58 -10.77
C ALA A 13 -22.07 -5.03 -11.41
N THR A 14 -22.20 -6.34 -11.56
CA THR A 14 -23.46 -7.02 -11.89
C THR A 14 -23.60 -8.28 -11.05
N SER A 15 -24.69 -8.98 -11.21
CA SER A 15 -25.00 -10.21 -10.51
C SER A 15 -25.48 -11.30 -11.48
N THR A 16 -25.31 -12.55 -11.09
CA THR A 16 -25.87 -13.68 -11.87
C THR A 16 -27.39 -13.72 -11.85
N GLY A 17 -28.06 -13.05 -10.90
CA GLY A 17 -29.50 -12.90 -10.82
C GLY A 17 -30.00 -11.53 -11.29
N ASP A 18 -29.15 -10.73 -11.96
CA ASP A 18 -29.55 -9.48 -12.57
C ASP A 18 -30.34 -9.70 -13.88
N LEU A 19 -30.98 -8.65 -14.39
CA LEU A 19 -31.62 -8.70 -15.70
C LEU A 19 -30.59 -9.03 -16.79
N GLU A 20 -30.94 -9.93 -17.72
CA GLU A 20 -29.98 -10.41 -18.74
C GLU A 20 -29.39 -9.25 -19.56
N GLU A 21 -30.22 -8.29 -19.95
CA GLU A 21 -29.78 -7.09 -20.66
C GLU A 21 -28.74 -6.27 -19.89
N ILE A 22 -28.89 -6.16 -18.56
CA ILE A 22 -27.94 -5.44 -17.70
C ILE A 22 -26.63 -6.22 -17.59
N GLN A 23 -26.71 -7.55 -17.41
CA GLN A 23 -25.51 -8.41 -17.38
C GLN A 23 -24.71 -8.31 -18.68
N GLU A 24 -25.37 -8.35 -19.84
CA GLU A 24 -24.70 -8.21 -21.13
C GLU A 24 -24.06 -6.84 -21.32
N LYS A 25 -24.79 -5.77 -21.01
CA LYS A 25 -24.27 -4.39 -21.14
C LYS A 25 -23.09 -4.13 -20.23
N THR A 26 -23.14 -4.58 -18.97
CA THR A 26 -22.04 -4.43 -18.02
C THR A 26 -20.83 -5.24 -18.42
N LYS A 27 -20.99 -6.46 -18.95
CA LYS A 27 -19.88 -7.27 -19.50
C LYS A 27 -19.25 -6.63 -20.74
N LYS A 28 -20.06 -6.06 -21.64
CA LYS A 28 -19.54 -5.31 -22.79
C LYS A 28 -18.72 -4.08 -22.35
N LEU A 29 -19.22 -3.36 -21.32
CA LEU A 29 -18.52 -2.23 -20.74
C LEU A 29 -17.19 -2.65 -20.08
N ASP A 30 -17.17 -3.78 -19.37
CA ASP A 30 -15.97 -4.36 -18.78
C ASP A 30 -14.88 -4.64 -19.84
N ASN A 31 -15.27 -5.27 -20.95
CA ASN A 31 -14.35 -5.54 -22.05
C ASN A 31 -13.75 -4.25 -22.61
N ILE A 32 -14.56 -3.22 -22.84
CA ILE A 32 -14.10 -1.92 -23.32
C ILE A 32 -13.18 -1.24 -22.28
N ALA A 33 -13.55 -1.30 -20.99
CA ALA A 33 -12.81 -0.63 -19.93
C ALA A 33 -11.44 -1.25 -19.68
N LYS A 34 -11.30 -2.56 -19.81
CA LYS A 34 -10.02 -3.29 -19.69
C LYS A 34 -9.01 -2.91 -20.78
N ASP A 35 -9.48 -2.55 -21.96
CA ASP A 35 -8.62 -2.15 -23.06
C ASP A 35 -8.10 -0.72 -22.95
N ILE A 36 -8.63 0.07 -22.00
CA ILE A 36 -8.23 1.46 -21.80
C ILE A 36 -6.92 1.52 -21.03
N LYS A 37 -5.84 1.81 -21.72
CA LYS A 37 -4.49 2.01 -21.15
C LYS A 37 -4.31 3.44 -20.64
N ASN A 38 -5.00 3.82 -19.57
CA ASN A 38 -4.82 5.11 -18.92
C ASN A 38 -4.42 4.92 -17.45
N PRO A 39 -3.19 5.32 -17.05
CA PRO A 39 -2.70 5.13 -15.68
C PRO A 39 -3.50 5.91 -14.61
N ASN A 40 -4.33 6.86 -15.04
CA ASN A 40 -5.21 7.61 -14.16
C ASN A 40 -6.56 6.91 -13.92
N VAL A 41 -6.85 5.83 -14.62
CA VAL A 41 -8.09 5.06 -14.42
C VAL A 41 -7.76 3.79 -13.65
N ILE A 42 -8.14 3.76 -12.37
CA ILE A 42 -8.05 2.59 -11.53
C ILE A 42 -9.41 1.89 -11.64
N TYR A 43 -9.42 0.74 -12.31
CA TYR A 43 -10.65 0.09 -12.74
C TYR A 43 -10.86 -1.26 -12.08
N ARG A 44 -12.11 -1.56 -11.71
CA ARG A 44 -12.54 -2.88 -11.26
C ARG A 44 -13.99 -3.17 -11.64
N PHE A 45 -14.22 -4.41 -12.06
CA PHE A 45 -15.54 -4.99 -12.30
C PHE A 45 -15.73 -6.26 -11.48
N ASP A 46 -16.83 -6.36 -10.77
CA ASP A 46 -17.19 -7.55 -9.99
C ASP A 46 -18.51 -8.16 -10.49
N VAL A 47 -18.57 -9.50 -10.44
CA VAL A 47 -19.79 -10.26 -10.70
C VAL A 47 -20.15 -11.03 -9.44
N PHE A 48 -21.25 -10.66 -8.80
CA PHE A 48 -21.75 -11.33 -7.60
C PHE A 48 -22.62 -12.52 -7.96
N LYS A 49 -22.59 -13.56 -7.13
CA LYS A 49 -23.41 -14.75 -7.30
C LYS A 49 -24.60 -14.68 -6.35
N ASN A 50 -25.75 -15.24 -6.80
CA ASN A 50 -26.93 -15.41 -5.96
C ASN A 50 -27.55 -14.13 -5.40
N THR A 51 -27.29 -12.98 -6.02
CA THR A 51 -27.94 -11.70 -5.71
C THR A 51 -28.85 -11.28 -6.86
N SER A 52 -29.92 -10.55 -6.56
CA SER A 52 -30.77 -9.91 -7.57
C SER A 52 -30.26 -8.52 -7.90
N HIS A 53 -30.85 -7.87 -8.90
CA HIS A 53 -30.59 -6.47 -9.22
C HIS A 53 -30.63 -5.54 -7.99
N TYR A 54 -31.58 -5.75 -7.09
CA TYR A 54 -31.74 -4.91 -5.90
C TYR A 54 -30.83 -5.30 -4.74
N SER A 55 -30.65 -6.60 -4.49
CA SER A 55 -29.81 -7.08 -3.40
C SER A 55 -28.31 -6.97 -3.68
N LEU A 56 -27.91 -6.85 -4.95
CA LEU A 56 -26.54 -6.59 -5.39
C LEU A 56 -25.93 -5.38 -4.67
N VAL A 57 -26.69 -4.35 -4.39
CA VAL A 57 -26.23 -3.10 -3.77
C VAL A 57 -25.57 -3.35 -2.42
N ALA A 58 -26.11 -4.29 -1.63
CA ALA A 58 -25.56 -4.62 -0.31
C ALA A 58 -24.16 -5.24 -0.36
N GLU A 59 -23.78 -5.87 -1.45
CA GLU A 59 -22.45 -6.46 -1.66
C GLU A 59 -21.53 -5.53 -2.46
N ALA A 60 -22.08 -4.85 -3.46
CA ALA A 60 -21.31 -3.99 -4.35
C ALA A 60 -20.75 -2.74 -3.67
N ILE A 61 -21.52 -2.08 -2.78
CA ILE A 61 -21.05 -0.88 -2.08
C ILE A 61 -19.86 -1.16 -1.17
N PRO A 62 -19.88 -2.15 -0.26
CA PRO A 62 -18.70 -2.51 0.52
C PRO A 62 -17.50 -2.88 -0.35
N SER A 63 -17.72 -3.64 -1.43
CA SER A 63 -16.65 -4.03 -2.36
C SER A 63 -16.02 -2.81 -3.05
N ALA A 64 -16.84 -1.83 -3.44
CA ALA A 64 -16.35 -0.57 -4.00
C ALA A 64 -15.50 0.22 -2.98
N PHE A 65 -15.92 0.32 -1.72
CA PHE A 65 -15.14 0.95 -0.66
C PHE A 65 -13.82 0.22 -0.41
N TYR A 66 -13.85 -1.11 -0.33
CA TYR A 66 -12.61 -1.89 -0.22
C TYR A 66 -11.67 -1.63 -1.40
N PHE A 67 -12.20 -1.56 -2.62
CA PHE A 67 -11.40 -1.27 -3.80
C PHE A 67 -10.77 0.11 -3.75
N ILE A 68 -11.53 1.15 -3.39
CA ILE A 68 -11.05 2.54 -3.33
C ILE A 68 -10.01 2.72 -2.21
N PHE A 69 -10.29 2.19 -1.02
CA PHE A 69 -9.50 2.46 0.19
C PHE A 69 -8.49 1.36 0.54
N ASN A 70 -8.35 0.32 -0.28
CA ASN A 70 -7.42 -0.78 0.01
C ASN A 70 -5.98 -0.29 0.17
N GLY A 71 -5.52 0.61 -0.69
CA GLY A 71 -4.18 1.19 -0.60
C GLY A 71 -3.96 2.10 0.62
N TYR A 72 -5.05 2.63 1.19
CA TYR A 72 -5.01 3.51 2.36
C TYR A 72 -4.85 2.76 3.69
N GLN A 73 -5.11 1.46 3.72
CA GLN A 73 -5.02 0.66 4.94
C GLN A 73 -3.57 0.53 5.44
N PRO A 74 -3.35 0.39 6.78
CA PRO A 74 -2.05 -0.03 7.31
C PRO A 74 -1.61 -1.36 6.68
N ILE A 75 -0.32 -1.63 6.72
CA ILE A 75 0.21 -2.94 6.32
C ILE A 75 -0.48 -4.02 7.16
N SER A 76 -1.28 -4.85 6.48
CA SER A 76 -1.99 -5.96 7.13
C SER A 76 -1.06 -7.15 7.32
N LYS A 77 -1.44 -8.08 8.22
CA LYS A 77 -0.72 -9.34 8.39
C LYS A 77 -0.64 -10.16 7.10
N LEU A 78 -1.70 -10.11 6.29
CA LEU A 78 -1.72 -10.79 4.99
C LEU A 78 -0.74 -10.13 4.00
N GLU A 79 -0.78 -8.79 3.88
CA GLU A 79 0.15 -8.02 3.04
C GLU A 79 1.60 -8.24 3.47
N PHE A 80 1.87 -8.25 4.76
CA PHE A 80 3.20 -8.55 5.31
C PHE A 80 3.70 -9.93 4.91
N ASN A 81 2.90 -10.99 5.12
CA ASN A 81 3.31 -12.37 4.86
C ASN A 81 3.37 -12.71 3.37
N GLU A 82 2.40 -12.24 2.58
CA GLU A 82 2.24 -12.66 1.19
C GLU A 82 2.99 -11.78 0.18
N LYS A 83 3.36 -10.56 0.58
CA LYS A 83 4.07 -9.62 -0.28
C LYS A 83 5.42 -9.24 0.30
N ILE A 84 5.44 -8.57 1.46
CA ILE A 84 6.65 -7.93 1.98
C ILE A 84 7.72 -8.96 2.33
N LEU A 85 7.38 -10.04 3.03
CA LEU A 85 8.35 -11.09 3.38
C LEU A 85 8.89 -11.88 2.19
N LYS A 86 8.22 -11.81 1.03
CA LYS A 86 8.65 -12.47 -0.20
C LYS A 86 9.52 -11.59 -1.09
N LEU A 87 9.76 -10.34 -0.70
CA LEU A 87 10.68 -9.46 -1.41
C LEU A 87 12.12 -9.96 -1.22
N GLU A 88 12.90 -9.92 -2.28
CA GLU A 88 14.35 -10.16 -2.23
C GLU A 88 15.09 -8.92 -1.74
N SER A 89 14.57 -7.71 -2.04
CA SER A 89 15.11 -6.41 -1.65
C SER A 89 14.03 -5.32 -1.78
N GLY A 90 14.34 -4.08 -1.39
CA GLY A 90 13.44 -2.93 -1.59
C GLY A 90 12.35 -2.81 -0.53
N TYR A 91 12.59 -3.27 0.68
CA TYR A 91 11.64 -3.17 1.81
C TYR A 91 11.31 -1.71 2.16
N ALA A 92 12.34 -0.88 2.28
CA ALA A 92 12.16 0.55 2.53
C ALA A 92 11.45 1.25 1.35
N GLN A 93 11.81 0.88 0.12
CA GLN A 93 11.17 1.40 -1.08
C GLN A 93 9.68 1.01 -1.15
N TYR A 94 9.32 -0.22 -0.73
CA TYR A 94 7.92 -0.64 -0.64
C TYR A 94 7.06 0.31 0.21
N LEU A 95 7.60 0.75 1.36
CA LEU A 95 6.93 1.72 2.23
C LEU A 95 6.78 3.08 1.54
N ILE A 96 7.84 3.57 0.91
CA ILE A 96 7.83 4.83 0.17
C ILE A 96 6.76 4.78 -0.93
N ASP A 97 6.78 3.74 -1.76
CA ASP A 97 5.83 3.57 -2.88
C ASP A 97 4.38 3.48 -2.42
N LYS A 98 4.14 2.83 -1.27
CA LYS A 98 2.80 2.74 -0.67
C LYS A 98 2.24 4.13 -0.35
N TYR A 99 3.02 4.99 0.28
CA TYR A 99 2.57 6.33 0.67
C TYR A 99 2.56 7.31 -0.50
N ASP A 100 3.46 7.16 -1.45
CA ASP A 100 3.42 7.85 -2.75
C ASP A 100 2.14 7.49 -3.54
N TYR A 101 1.74 6.22 -3.52
CA TYR A 101 0.48 5.80 -4.13
C TYR A 101 -0.73 6.48 -3.47
N ILE A 102 -0.77 6.54 -2.13
CA ILE A 102 -1.85 7.21 -1.40
C ILE A 102 -1.94 8.68 -1.83
N GLU A 103 -0.82 9.39 -1.85
CA GLU A 103 -0.78 10.79 -2.25
C GLU A 103 -1.19 10.98 -3.73
N LYS A 104 -0.63 10.20 -4.64
CA LYS A 104 -0.85 10.35 -6.09
C LYS A 104 -2.23 9.87 -6.56
N LYS A 105 -2.77 8.80 -5.96
CA LYS A 105 -3.99 8.15 -6.45
C LYS A 105 -5.22 8.50 -5.63
N ILE A 106 -5.07 8.70 -4.32
CA ILE A 106 -6.18 9.04 -3.42
C ILE A 106 -6.22 10.56 -3.17
N GLY A 107 -5.11 11.28 -3.44
CA GLY A 107 -5.01 12.73 -3.25
C GLY A 107 -4.82 13.14 -1.78
N ILE A 108 -4.45 12.22 -0.91
CA ILE A 108 -4.26 12.47 0.52
C ILE A 108 -2.78 12.40 0.85
N LYS A 109 -2.19 13.53 1.21
CA LYS A 109 -0.84 13.57 1.77
C LYS A 109 -0.91 13.20 3.25
N MET A 110 -0.28 12.07 3.61
CA MET A 110 -0.21 11.63 4.99
C MET A 110 1.19 11.12 5.35
N GLN A 111 1.53 11.27 6.60
CA GLN A 111 2.76 10.65 7.12
C GLN A 111 2.58 9.13 7.21
N PRO A 112 3.61 8.34 6.87
CA PRO A 112 3.59 6.90 7.05
C PRO A 112 3.33 6.53 8.51
N ARG A 113 2.46 5.55 8.72
CA ARG A 113 2.10 5.11 10.08
C ARG A 113 3.29 4.43 10.75
N MET A 114 3.43 4.63 12.04
CA MET A 114 4.47 3.98 12.83
C MET A 114 4.37 2.45 12.80
N SER A 115 3.15 1.90 12.70
CA SER A 115 2.92 0.46 12.51
C SER A 115 3.54 -0.06 11.22
N ASP A 116 3.52 0.75 10.16
CA ASP A 116 4.04 0.36 8.85
C ASP A 116 5.58 0.40 8.84
N PHE A 117 6.19 1.39 9.51
CA PHE A 117 7.64 1.37 9.77
C PHE A 117 8.04 0.11 10.52
N LYS A 118 7.35 -0.24 11.61
CA LYS A 118 7.63 -1.47 12.38
C LYS A 118 7.47 -2.73 11.56
N ALA A 119 6.50 -2.79 10.65
CA ALA A 119 6.35 -3.93 9.76
C ALA A 119 7.55 -4.07 8.81
N ILE A 120 8.05 -2.97 8.25
CA ILE A 120 9.24 -2.99 7.38
C ILE A 120 10.50 -3.34 8.17
N GLU A 121 10.70 -2.77 9.36
CA GLU A 121 11.81 -3.15 10.26
C GLU A 121 11.82 -4.65 10.55
N ALA A 122 10.65 -5.22 10.87
CA ALA A 122 10.52 -6.65 11.13
C ALA A 122 10.85 -7.51 9.89
N ALA A 123 10.48 -7.07 8.69
CA ALA A 123 10.82 -7.76 7.45
C ALA A 123 12.32 -7.71 7.16
N ILE A 124 12.95 -6.54 7.29
CA ILE A 124 14.39 -6.33 7.14
C ILE A 124 15.17 -7.27 8.10
N LEU A 125 14.76 -7.31 9.37
CA LEU A 125 15.40 -8.17 10.37
C LEU A 125 15.24 -9.65 10.04
N LYS A 126 14.03 -10.06 9.67
CA LYS A 126 13.71 -11.46 9.38
C LYS A 126 14.47 -11.99 8.16
N ASN A 127 14.60 -11.16 7.13
CA ASN A 127 15.27 -11.52 5.88
C ASN A 127 16.77 -11.12 5.86
N LYS A 128 17.27 -10.55 6.97
CA LYS A 128 18.66 -10.10 7.14
C LYS A 128 19.11 -9.08 6.08
N ALA A 129 18.18 -8.29 5.55
CA ALA A 129 18.45 -7.28 4.54
C ALA A 129 18.89 -5.95 5.19
N TYR A 130 19.92 -6.01 6.06
CA TYR A 130 20.26 -4.94 6.99
C TYR A 130 20.60 -3.60 6.33
N ASP A 131 21.15 -3.61 5.12
CA ASP A 131 21.48 -2.38 4.37
C ASP A 131 20.23 -1.52 4.08
N GLU A 132 19.05 -2.13 4.02
CA GLU A 132 17.77 -1.42 3.84
C GLU A 132 17.43 -0.46 4.99
N PHE A 133 18.00 -0.66 6.17
CA PHE A 133 17.84 0.28 7.28
C PHE A 133 18.39 1.67 6.98
N GLN A 134 19.35 1.81 6.08
CA GLN A 134 19.87 3.12 5.71
C GLN A 134 18.82 3.96 5.02
N LEU A 135 18.19 3.43 3.95
CA LEU A 135 17.09 4.10 3.25
C LEU A 135 15.86 4.31 4.16
N LEU A 136 15.56 3.31 5.00
CA LEU A 136 14.45 3.41 5.94
C LEU A 136 14.68 4.55 6.95
N ALA A 137 15.91 4.70 7.47
CA ALA A 137 16.27 5.75 8.40
C ALA A 137 16.21 7.15 7.74
N GLU A 138 16.69 7.29 6.51
CA GLU A 138 16.58 8.54 5.74
C GLU A 138 15.11 8.94 5.53
N TYR A 139 14.27 7.96 5.19
CA TYR A 139 12.85 8.19 5.03
C TYR A 139 12.18 8.57 6.36
N SER A 140 12.58 7.92 7.47
CA SER A 140 12.11 8.24 8.82
C SER A 140 12.47 9.66 9.22
N ASP A 141 13.71 10.11 8.99
CA ASP A 141 14.15 11.47 9.29
C ASP A 141 13.34 12.51 8.48
N LYS A 142 13.03 12.20 7.23
CA LYS A 142 12.22 13.07 6.37
C LYS A 142 10.77 13.18 6.85
N GLN A 143 10.17 12.06 7.27
CA GLN A 143 8.76 12.01 7.68
C GLN A 143 8.56 12.45 9.14
N TYR A 144 9.53 12.17 10.00
CA TYR A 144 9.50 12.41 11.45
C TYR A 144 10.77 13.10 11.95
N PRO A 145 11.08 14.33 11.46
CA PRO A 145 12.38 14.98 11.68
C PRO A 145 12.68 15.35 13.14
N LYS A 146 11.66 15.30 14.01
CA LYS A 146 11.80 15.62 15.44
C LYS A 146 11.70 14.38 16.34
N THR A 147 12.03 13.22 15.80
CA THR A 147 11.94 11.95 16.53
C THR A 147 13.23 11.17 16.41
N MET A 148 13.44 10.28 17.36
CA MET A 148 14.60 9.38 17.37
C MET A 148 14.55 8.26 16.32
N LEU A 149 13.46 8.14 15.52
CA LEU A 149 13.18 6.97 14.71
C LEU A 149 14.30 6.64 13.73
N GLY A 150 14.71 7.61 12.87
CA GLY A 150 15.77 7.38 11.91
C GLY A 150 17.14 7.12 12.57
N THR A 151 17.43 7.82 13.67
CA THR A 151 18.66 7.61 14.42
C THR A 151 18.70 6.22 15.06
N TYR A 152 17.58 5.76 15.61
CA TYR A 152 17.43 4.40 16.14
C TYR A 152 17.64 3.34 15.06
N GLN A 153 17.04 3.52 13.89
CA GLN A 153 17.19 2.60 12.75
C GLN A 153 18.64 2.52 12.24
N ARG A 154 19.37 3.64 12.23
CA ARG A 154 20.83 3.62 11.95
C ARG A 154 21.60 2.85 13.01
N GLY A 155 21.23 2.99 14.28
CA GLY A 155 21.78 2.18 15.36
C GLY A 155 21.58 0.69 15.11
N MET A 156 20.37 0.27 14.73
CA MET A 156 20.06 -1.11 14.36
C MET A 156 20.91 -1.60 13.18
N TYR A 157 21.08 -0.78 12.15
CA TYR A 157 21.95 -1.11 11.02
C TYR A 157 23.36 -1.45 11.48
N PHE A 158 24.00 -0.53 12.21
CA PHE A 158 25.38 -0.72 12.68
C PHE A 158 25.53 -1.91 13.62
N GLU A 159 24.55 -2.14 14.48
CA GLU A 159 24.49 -3.34 15.34
C GLU A 159 24.51 -4.63 14.51
N LYS A 160 23.66 -4.71 13.49
CA LYS A 160 23.50 -5.92 12.67
C LYS A 160 24.69 -6.22 11.76
N ILE A 161 25.45 -5.19 11.34
CA ILE A 161 26.69 -5.38 10.59
C ILE A 161 27.93 -5.55 11.49
N GLY A 162 27.75 -5.56 12.82
CA GLY A 162 28.83 -5.78 13.80
C GLY A 162 29.65 -4.55 14.16
N ASP A 163 29.27 -3.34 13.74
CA ASP A 163 29.93 -2.10 14.12
C ASP A 163 29.40 -1.54 15.44
N SER A 164 29.77 -2.18 16.53
CA SER A 164 29.31 -1.82 17.87
C SER A 164 29.62 -0.38 18.26
N LYS A 165 30.73 0.19 17.78
CA LYS A 165 31.13 1.57 18.11
C LYS A 165 30.12 2.58 17.51
N ARG A 166 29.78 2.43 16.23
CA ARG A 166 28.79 3.29 15.57
C ARG A 166 27.40 3.02 16.09
N ALA A 167 27.04 1.77 16.35
CA ALA A 167 25.75 1.42 16.94
C ALA A 167 25.50 2.15 18.26
N VAL A 168 26.44 2.07 19.22
CA VAL A 168 26.33 2.77 20.51
C VAL A 168 26.19 4.27 20.31
N LYS A 169 26.98 4.88 19.42
CA LYS A 169 26.89 6.31 19.13
C LYS A 169 25.49 6.71 18.63
N GLU A 170 24.92 5.97 17.69
CA GLU A 170 23.57 6.27 17.16
C GLU A 170 22.48 6.02 18.21
N TYR A 171 22.57 4.96 19.00
CA TYR A 171 21.62 4.73 20.08
C TYR A 171 21.67 5.80 21.19
N MET A 172 22.87 6.28 21.53
CA MET A 172 22.98 7.40 22.47
C MET A 172 22.37 8.70 21.92
N ARG A 173 22.58 8.98 20.63
CA ARG A 173 21.92 10.11 19.96
C ARG A 173 20.39 9.96 19.98
N ALA A 174 19.87 8.78 19.69
CA ALA A 174 18.43 8.50 19.74
C ALA A 174 17.85 8.74 21.14
N TYR A 175 18.60 8.38 22.20
CA TYR A 175 18.16 8.57 23.58
C TYR A 175 18.08 10.05 24.00
N THR A 176 18.85 10.93 23.36
CA THR A 176 18.90 12.37 23.69
C THR A 176 18.02 13.24 22.79
N GLN A 177 17.36 12.68 21.80
CA GLN A 177 16.38 13.35 20.92
C GLN A 177 14.95 13.28 21.48
#